data_898aca14204bd741ab6be69dac21f73c
#
_entry.id   898aca14204bd741ab6be69dac21f73c
#
_cell.length_a   1.000
_cell.length_b   1.000
_cell.length_c   1.000
_cell.angle_alpha   90.00
_cell.angle_beta   90.00
_cell.angle_gamma   90.00
#
_symmetry.space_group_name_H-M   'P 1'
#
loop_
_entity.id
_entity.type
_entity.pdbx_description
1 polymer ?
#
loop_
_entity_poly.entity_id
_entity_poly.type
_entity_poly.pdbx_seq_one_letter_code
_entity_poly.pdbx_strand_id
1 'polypeptide(L)'
;YSMGALIRDAEALLDHLNVSNCVFIGLSIGGMIAQGLAAKRLDLVHALVLSNTGAKIGTSQLWQGRIKAVEQGGIEALESAIMERWFSAEFRATPQLDLWRNMLIRQPREGYIGCSAAIAGSDFLAPTSGLRLPCLGIAGSEDGSTPPDLVRETISLIPGAQFQLIKKAGHLPCVEQPEVYAKILLKFLQDVGYATDN
;
A
#
# COMPACT_ATOMS: atom_id res chain seq x y z
N TYR A 1 -7.72 -5.95 -15.65
CA TYR A 1 -6.89 -6.12 -14.45
C TYR A 1 -7.69 -6.84 -13.36
N SER A 2 -7.01 -7.67 -12.58
CA SER A 2 -7.51 -8.25 -11.36
C SER A 2 -6.38 -8.30 -10.34
N MET A 3 -6.71 -8.35 -9.04
CA MET A 3 -5.68 -8.45 -8.00
C MET A 3 -4.84 -9.72 -8.17
N GLY A 4 -5.46 -10.84 -8.56
CA GLY A 4 -4.73 -12.07 -8.88
C GLY A 4 -3.74 -11.93 -10.04
N ALA A 5 -3.99 -11.06 -11.03
CA ALA A 5 -3.03 -10.76 -12.09
C ALA A 5 -1.84 -9.96 -11.53
N LEU A 6 -2.10 -8.92 -10.74
CA LEU A 6 -1.04 -8.10 -10.12
C LEU A 6 -0.16 -8.92 -9.16
N ILE A 7 -0.75 -9.86 -8.42
CA ILE A 7 0.01 -10.80 -7.58
C ILE A 7 0.90 -11.71 -8.44
N ARG A 8 0.40 -12.24 -9.58
CA ARG A 8 1.20 -13.04 -10.49
C ARG A 8 2.34 -12.26 -11.14
N ASP A 9 2.14 -10.97 -11.42
CA ASP A 9 3.20 -10.12 -11.96
C ASP A 9 4.34 -9.95 -10.92
N ALA A 10 4.01 -9.72 -9.65
CA ALA A 10 4.99 -9.66 -8.57
C ALA A 10 5.70 -11.00 -8.37
N GLU A 11 4.96 -12.12 -8.39
CA GLU A 11 5.51 -13.48 -8.31
C GLU A 11 6.48 -13.76 -9.45
N ALA A 12 6.08 -13.49 -10.69
CA ALA A 12 6.90 -13.71 -11.87
C ALA A 12 8.18 -12.86 -11.86
N LEU A 13 8.12 -11.64 -11.34
CA LEU A 13 9.29 -10.79 -11.17
C LEU A 13 10.28 -11.39 -10.16
N LEU A 14 9.81 -11.86 -9.01
CA LEU A 14 10.66 -12.48 -8.00
C LEU A 14 11.28 -13.79 -8.52
N ASP A 15 10.50 -14.63 -9.20
CA ASP A 15 10.98 -15.86 -9.82
C ASP A 15 12.03 -15.55 -10.92
N HIS A 16 11.81 -14.54 -11.75
CA HIS A 16 12.76 -14.12 -12.79
C HIS A 16 14.10 -13.63 -12.20
N LEU A 17 14.03 -12.92 -11.09
CA LEU A 17 15.22 -12.40 -10.39
C LEU A 17 15.86 -13.45 -9.47
N ASN A 18 15.32 -14.66 -9.38
CA ASN A 18 15.72 -15.72 -8.43
C ASN A 18 15.74 -15.22 -6.98
N VAL A 19 14.79 -14.35 -6.62
CA VAL A 19 14.63 -13.82 -5.26
C VAL A 19 13.75 -14.77 -4.47
N SER A 20 14.23 -15.22 -3.32
CA SER A 20 13.50 -16.00 -2.34
C SER A 20 13.75 -15.43 -0.94
N ASN A 21 12.86 -15.76 -0.01
CA ASN A 21 13.03 -15.36 1.39
C ASN A 21 13.20 -13.85 1.58
N CYS A 22 12.42 -13.02 0.82
CA CYS A 22 12.53 -11.57 0.85
C CYS A 22 11.64 -10.93 1.93
N VAL A 23 11.95 -9.70 2.31
CA VAL A 23 11.00 -8.80 2.96
C VAL A 23 10.24 -8.05 1.90
N PHE A 24 8.92 -8.25 1.82
CA PHE A 24 8.10 -7.58 0.83
C PHE A 24 7.41 -6.36 1.45
N ILE A 25 7.67 -5.18 0.88
CA ILE A 25 7.13 -3.91 1.36
C ILE A 25 6.05 -3.45 0.38
N GLY A 26 4.81 -3.37 0.82
CA GLY A 26 3.69 -2.94 0.00
C GLY A 26 2.96 -1.72 0.57
N LEU A 27 2.83 -0.67 -0.26
CA LEU A 27 2.04 0.51 0.06
C LEU A 27 0.73 0.47 -0.71
N SER A 28 -0.39 0.74 -0.04
CA SER A 28 -1.73 0.83 -0.63
C SER A 28 -2.12 -0.44 -1.40
N ILE A 29 -2.39 -0.37 -2.71
CA ILE A 29 -2.62 -1.56 -3.56
C ILE A 29 -1.45 -2.54 -3.50
N GLY A 30 -0.21 -2.04 -3.36
CA GLY A 30 0.98 -2.87 -3.15
C GLY A 30 0.91 -3.70 -1.87
N GLY A 31 0.27 -3.19 -0.83
CA GLY A 31 -0.01 -3.93 0.41
C GLY A 31 -1.03 -5.05 0.23
N MET A 32 -2.03 -4.88 -0.65
CA MET A 32 -2.96 -5.96 -1.03
C MET A 32 -2.24 -7.04 -1.84
N ILE A 33 -1.35 -6.64 -2.78
CA ILE A 33 -0.50 -7.56 -3.53
C ILE A 33 0.39 -8.35 -2.57
N ALA A 34 1.02 -7.68 -1.59
CA ALA A 34 1.88 -8.29 -0.58
C ALA A 34 1.15 -9.36 0.25
N GLN A 35 -0.08 -9.07 0.70
CA GLN A 35 -0.93 -10.01 1.43
C GLN A 35 -1.24 -11.25 0.58
N GLY A 36 -1.63 -11.05 -0.68
CA GLY A 36 -1.94 -12.14 -1.61
C GLY A 36 -0.72 -12.97 -1.99
N LEU A 37 0.43 -12.34 -2.20
CA LEU A 37 1.69 -13.02 -2.49
C LEU A 37 2.13 -13.87 -1.30
N ALA A 38 2.14 -13.31 -0.09
CA ALA A 38 2.51 -14.04 1.12
C ALA A 38 1.58 -15.23 1.41
N ALA A 39 0.27 -15.08 1.16
CA ALA A 39 -0.68 -16.19 1.33
C ALA A 39 -0.46 -17.31 0.30
N LYS A 40 0.03 -16.99 -0.89
CA LYS A 40 0.25 -17.94 -1.99
C LYS A 40 1.65 -18.57 -1.98
N ARG A 41 2.68 -17.79 -1.66
CA ARG A 41 4.11 -18.12 -1.85
C ARG A 41 4.90 -17.88 -0.54
N LEU A 42 4.66 -18.74 0.43
CA LEU A 42 5.37 -18.71 1.73
C LEU A 42 6.88 -18.95 1.57
N ASP A 43 7.31 -19.53 0.47
CA ASP A 43 8.71 -19.74 0.11
C ASP A 43 9.43 -18.46 -0.32
N LEU A 44 8.70 -17.48 -0.82
CA LEU A 44 9.26 -16.20 -1.30
C LEU A 44 9.33 -15.14 -0.20
N VAL A 45 8.31 -15.08 0.67
CA VAL A 45 8.14 -13.96 1.59
C VAL A 45 8.50 -14.36 3.03
N HIS A 46 9.61 -13.80 3.54
CA HIS A 46 10.06 -13.99 4.91
C HIS A 46 9.32 -13.10 5.90
N ALA A 47 9.11 -11.83 5.55
CA ALA A 47 8.40 -10.86 6.37
C ALA A 47 7.66 -9.85 5.50
N LEU A 48 6.65 -9.18 6.06
CA LEU A 48 5.83 -8.18 5.39
C LEU A 48 5.94 -6.80 6.03
N VAL A 49 5.94 -5.77 5.19
CA VAL A 49 5.59 -4.41 5.62
C VAL A 49 4.35 -3.97 4.85
N LEU A 50 3.27 -3.73 5.58
CA LEU A 50 1.98 -3.30 5.07
C LEU A 50 1.77 -1.82 5.41
N SER A 51 2.13 -0.94 4.45
CA SER A 51 2.07 0.50 4.63
C SER A 51 0.80 1.08 4.02
N ASN A 52 0.04 1.83 4.82
CA ASN A 52 -1.10 2.60 4.32
C ASN A 52 -2.01 1.76 3.40
N THR A 53 -2.47 0.62 3.90
CA THR A 53 -3.22 -0.39 3.14
C THR A 53 -4.31 -1.00 4.01
N GLY A 54 -5.03 -1.96 3.45
CA GLY A 54 -6.06 -2.71 4.15
C GLY A 54 -6.25 -4.10 3.53
N ALA A 55 -6.80 -5.04 4.30
CA ALA A 55 -7.23 -6.32 3.76
C ALA A 55 -8.44 -6.14 2.80
N LYS A 56 -9.20 -5.07 3.00
CA LYS A 56 -10.26 -4.62 2.10
C LYS A 56 -10.28 -3.09 2.10
N ILE A 57 -10.17 -2.47 0.94
CA ILE A 57 -10.09 -1.01 0.81
C ILE A 57 -11.35 -0.48 0.14
N GLY A 58 -12.20 0.19 0.92
CA GLY A 58 -13.45 0.80 0.44
C GLY A 58 -14.49 -0.23 0.00
N THR A 59 -15.47 0.25 -0.74
CA THR A 59 -16.56 -0.57 -1.29
C THR A 59 -16.48 -0.64 -2.81
N SER A 60 -17.07 -1.69 -3.40
CA SER A 60 -17.15 -1.80 -4.87
C SER A 60 -17.83 -0.57 -5.48
N GLN A 61 -18.89 -0.05 -4.85
CA GLN A 61 -19.61 1.14 -5.32
C GLN A 61 -18.71 2.39 -5.35
N LEU A 62 -17.89 2.60 -4.31
CA LEU A 62 -16.94 3.72 -4.27
C LEU A 62 -15.95 3.65 -5.43
N TRP A 63 -15.39 2.47 -5.68
CA TRP A 63 -14.41 2.27 -6.76
C TRP A 63 -15.05 2.40 -8.15
N GLN A 64 -16.26 1.87 -8.34
CA GLN A 64 -17.02 2.07 -9.59
C GLN A 64 -17.31 3.55 -9.86
N GLY A 65 -17.62 4.32 -8.81
CA GLY A 65 -17.77 5.78 -8.94
C GLY A 65 -16.50 6.47 -9.43
N ARG A 66 -15.33 6.08 -8.90
CA ARG A 66 -14.02 6.60 -9.34
C ARG A 66 -13.70 6.20 -10.79
N ILE A 67 -13.93 4.94 -11.15
CA ILE A 67 -13.76 4.45 -12.53
C ILE A 67 -14.60 5.30 -13.48
N LYS A 68 -15.89 5.46 -13.19
CA LYS A 68 -16.80 6.26 -14.02
C LYS A 68 -16.34 7.72 -14.16
N ALA A 69 -15.87 8.34 -13.08
CA ALA A 69 -15.34 9.70 -13.12
C ALA A 69 -14.11 9.82 -14.03
N VAL A 70 -13.20 8.85 -13.97
CA VAL A 70 -12.02 8.80 -14.87
C VAL A 70 -12.42 8.51 -16.32
N GLU A 71 -13.42 7.67 -16.55
CA GLU A 71 -13.96 7.41 -17.89
C GLU A 71 -14.55 8.67 -18.54
N GLN A 72 -15.13 9.54 -17.77
CA GLN A 72 -15.78 10.76 -18.25
C GLN A 72 -14.84 11.95 -18.37
N GLY A 73 -13.93 12.13 -17.41
CA GLY A 73 -13.13 13.36 -17.28
C GLY A 73 -11.62 13.14 -17.12
N GLY A 74 -11.11 11.94 -17.39
CA GLY A 74 -9.69 11.64 -17.16
C GLY A 74 -9.34 11.52 -15.68
N ILE A 75 -8.06 11.26 -15.39
CA ILE A 75 -7.55 11.22 -14.01
C ILE A 75 -7.64 12.60 -13.36
N GLU A 76 -7.56 13.65 -14.15
CA GLU A 76 -7.67 15.05 -13.77
C GLU A 76 -8.98 15.34 -13.03
N ALA A 77 -10.05 14.64 -13.37
CA ALA A 77 -11.36 14.79 -12.67
C ALA A 77 -11.29 14.38 -11.18
N LEU A 78 -10.33 13.57 -10.79
CA LEU A 78 -10.12 13.11 -9.41
C LEU A 78 -8.90 13.74 -8.74
N GLU A 79 -8.10 14.51 -9.45
CA GLU A 79 -6.80 14.99 -9.02
C GLU A 79 -6.85 15.67 -7.65
N SER A 80 -7.65 16.72 -7.51
CA SER A 80 -7.74 17.50 -6.28
C SER A 80 -8.17 16.64 -5.07
N ALA A 81 -9.19 15.81 -5.27
CA ALA A 81 -9.69 14.91 -4.23
C ALA A 81 -8.69 13.79 -3.86
N ILE A 82 -7.84 13.37 -4.80
CA ILE A 82 -6.76 12.42 -4.53
C ILE A 82 -5.65 13.09 -3.74
N MET A 83 -5.20 14.28 -4.13
CA MET A 83 -4.17 15.03 -3.40
C MET A 83 -4.59 15.31 -1.96
N GLU A 84 -5.85 15.67 -1.75
CA GLU A 84 -6.39 15.88 -0.39
C GLU A 84 -6.36 14.62 0.47
N ARG A 85 -6.64 13.44 -0.09
CA ARG A 85 -6.60 12.17 0.64
C ARG A 85 -5.19 11.61 0.83
N TRP A 86 -4.27 11.93 -0.10
CA TRP A 86 -2.93 11.34 -0.09
C TRP A 86 -1.95 12.09 0.79
N PHE A 87 -2.13 13.39 0.97
CA PHE A 87 -1.15 14.23 1.63
C PHE A 87 -1.73 14.98 2.82
N SER A 88 -0.93 15.14 3.86
CA SER A 88 -1.24 15.97 5.02
C SER A 88 -1.49 17.42 4.60
N ALA A 89 -2.20 18.17 5.45
CA ALA A 89 -2.43 19.59 5.21
C ALA A 89 -1.12 20.39 5.11
N GLU A 90 -0.11 20.00 5.91
CA GLU A 90 1.21 20.62 5.90
C GLU A 90 1.94 20.40 4.58
N PHE A 91 1.97 19.16 4.08
CA PHE A 91 2.61 18.84 2.79
C PHE A 91 1.91 19.49 1.60
N ARG A 92 0.57 19.55 1.63
CA ARG A 92 -0.22 20.19 0.57
C ARG A 92 0.02 21.69 0.44
N ALA A 93 0.56 22.34 1.46
CA ALA A 93 0.96 23.76 1.42
C ALA A 93 2.36 23.96 0.82
N THR A 94 3.06 22.90 0.43
CA THR A 94 4.42 22.99 -0.14
C THR A 94 4.39 22.92 -1.67
N PRO A 95 5.41 23.52 -2.36
CA PRO A 95 5.55 23.38 -3.82
C PRO A 95 5.80 21.93 -4.28
N GLN A 96 6.22 21.05 -3.37
CA GLN A 96 6.47 19.64 -3.68
C GLN A 96 5.21 18.90 -4.12
N LEU A 97 4.02 19.35 -3.71
CA LEU A 97 2.75 18.75 -4.12
C LEU A 97 2.60 18.69 -5.64
N ASP A 98 3.11 19.69 -6.37
CA ASP A 98 2.99 19.74 -7.84
C ASP A 98 3.71 18.59 -8.54
N LEU A 99 4.77 18.05 -7.95
CA LEU A 99 5.48 16.86 -8.47
C LEU A 99 4.55 15.64 -8.46
N TRP A 100 3.84 15.46 -7.36
CA TRP A 100 2.93 14.31 -7.14
C TRP A 100 1.64 14.44 -7.95
N ARG A 101 1.14 15.68 -8.07
CA ARG A 101 0.03 16.00 -8.98
C ARG A 101 0.39 15.65 -10.41
N ASN A 102 1.56 16.10 -10.89
CA ASN A 102 2.05 15.80 -12.24
C ASN A 102 2.29 14.30 -12.46
N MET A 103 2.80 13.58 -11.46
CA MET A 103 2.94 12.14 -11.52
C MET A 103 1.58 11.46 -11.68
N LEU A 104 0.58 11.86 -10.91
CA LEU A 104 -0.76 11.28 -10.96
C LEU A 104 -1.43 11.46 -12.32
N ILE A 105 -1.49 12.69 -12.82
CA ILE A 105 -2.21 12.99 -14.08
C ILE A 105 -1.54 12.42 -15.32
N ARG A 106 -0.24 12.06 -15.24
CA ARG A 106 0.49 11.41 -16.34
C ARG A 106 0.33 9.89 -16.36
N GLN A 107 -0.40 9.31 -15.41
CA GLN A 107 -0.63 7.87 -15.42
C GLN A 107 -1.54 7.47 -16.60
N PRO A 108 -1.30 6.29 -17.21
CA PRO A 108 -2.23 5.76 -18.20
C PRO A 108 -3.62 5.56 -17.58
N ARG A 109 -4.62 6.13 -18.21
CA ARG A 109 -6.03 6.06 -17.77
C ARG A 109 -6.49 4.61 -17.56
N GLU A 110 -6.16 3.74 -18.50
CA GLU A 110 -6.49 2.31 -18.46
C GLU A 110 -5.84 1.61 -17.26
N GLY A 111 -4.61 2.02 -16.92
CA GLY A 111 -3.89 1.51 -15.74
C GLY A 111 -4.58 1.90 -14.44
N TYR A 112 -5.00 3.17 -14.31
CA TYR A 112 -5.75 3.63 -13.13
C TYR A 112 -7.09 2.92 -12.98
N ILE A 113 -7.85 2.82 -14.08
CA ILE A 113 -9.14 2.10 -14.12
C ILE A 113 -8.95 0.63 -13.76
N GLY A 114 -7.96 -0.02 -14.36
CA GLY A 114 -7.65 -1.42 -14.10
C GLY A 114 -7.27 -1.71 -12.65
N CYS A 115 -6.41 -0.89 -12.05
CA CYS A 115 -6.04 -1.00 -10.63
C CYS A 115 -7.25 -0.74 -9.71
N SER A 116 -8.07 0.26 -10.03
CA SER A 116 -9.30 0.54 -9.29
C SER A 116 -10.29 -0.64 -9.33
N ALA A 117 -10.45 -1.28 -10.49
CA ALA A 117 -11.27 -2.48 -10.66
C ALA A 117 -10.70 -3.68 -9.87
N ALA A 118 -9.37 -3.84 -9.85
CA ALA A 118 -8.71 -4.88 -9.07
C ALA A 118 -8.97 -4.71 -7.57
N ILE A 119 -8.90 -3.49 -7.05
CA ILE A 119 -9.21 -3.19 -5.64
C ILE A 119 -10.70 -3.44 -5.35
N ALA A 120 -11.59 -2.95 -6.23
CA ALA A 120 -13.04 -3.11 -6.08
C ALA A 120 -13.49 -4.57 -5.93
N GLY A 121 -12.81 -5.48 -6.61
CA GLY A 121 -13.09 -6.91 -6.61
C GLY A 121 -12.33 -7.73 -5.56
N SER A 122 -11.64 -7.08 -4.62
CA SER A 122 -10.72 -7.77 -3.71
C SER A 122 -11.19 -7.74 -2.26
N ASP A 123 -11.04 -8.88 -1.59
CA ASP A 123 -11.22 -9.05 -0.15
C ASP A 123 -10.17 -10.05 0.37
N PHE A 124 -9.25 -9.56 1.20
CA PHE A 124 -8.15 -10.33 1.76
C PHE A 124 -8.32 -10.63 3.26
N LEU A 125 -9.49 -10.39 3.84
CA LEU A 125 -9.72 -10.63 5.27
C LEU A 125 -9.37 -12.08 5.66
N ALA A 126 -9.91 -13.05 4.95
CA ALA A 126 -9.64 -14.47 5.24
C ALA A 126 -8.18 -14.87 4.92
N PRO A 127 -7.59 -14.58 3.74
CA PRO A 127 -6.18 -14.89 3.49
C PRO A 127 -5.23 -14.24 4.49
N THR A 128 -5.44 -12.96 4.85
CA THR A 128 -4.59 -12.22 5.78
C THR A 128 -4.66 -12.81 7.20
N SER A 129 -5.82 -13.24 7.66
CA SER A 129 -5.96 -13.90 8.98
C SER A 129 -5.23 -15.24 9.07
N GLY A 130 -4.92 -15.86 7.94
CA GLY A 130 -4.13 -17.09 7.84
C GLY A 130 -2.61 -16.89 7.90
N LEU A 131 -2.12 -15.67 7.76
CA LEU A 131 -0.68 -15.37 7.71
C LEU A 131 0.00 -15.64 9.08
N ARG A 132 1.20 -16.20 9.04
CA ARG A 132 2.00 -16.55 10.22
C ARG A 132 3.48 -16.22 9.97
N LEU A 133 3.77 -14.95 9.68
CA LEU A 133 5.11 -14.45 9.41
C LEU A 133 5.27 -13.08 10.10
N PRO A 134 6.51 -12.62 10.36
CA PRO A 134 6.74 -11.28 10.89
C PRO A 134 6.09 -10.24 10.00
N CYS A 135 5.33 -9.33 10.60
CA CYS A 135 4.62 -8.28 9.87
C CYS A 135 4.67 -6.95 10.61
N LEU A 136 4.92 -5.89 9.86
CA LEU A 136 4.84 -4.51 10.32
C LEU A 136 3.77 -3.76 9.55
N GLY A 137 2.81 -3.17 10.24
CA GLY A 137 1.89 -2.18 9.68
C GLY A 137 2.38 -0.76 9.92
N ILE A 138 2.32 0.07 8.89
CA ILE A 138 2.63 1.50 8.98
C ILE A 138 1.42 2.29 8.49
N ALA A 139 1.05 3.35 9.22
CA ALA A 139 0.00 4.28 8.80
C ALA A 139 0.43 5.73 9.03
N GLY A 140 0.02 6.62 8.13
CA GLY A 140 0.07 8.06 8.35
C GLY A 140 -1.17 8.53 9.11
N SER A 141 -1.00 9.43 10.09
CA SER A 141 -2.13 9.88 10.93
C SER A 141 -3.18 10.70 10.19
N GLU A 142 -2.84 11.24 9.03
CA GLU A 142 -3.71 12.07 8.18
C GLU A 142 -4.07 11.37 6.85
N ASP A 143 -3.92 10.05 6.79
CA ASP A 143 -4.28 9.27 5.60
C ASP A 143 -5.79 9.25 5.39
N GLY A 144 -6.25 9.93 4.34
CA GLY A 144 -7.66 9.95 3.92
C GLY A 144 -8.05 8.82 2.96
N SER A 145 -7.12 7.97 2.57
CA SER A 145 -7.38 6.84 1.65
C SER A 145 -7.52 5.51 2.41
N THR A 146 -6.59 5.23 3.29
CA THR A 146 -6.57 4.07 4.19
C THR A 146 -6.28 4.55 5.61
N PRO A 147 -7.30 5.05 6.31
CA PRO A 147 -7.12 5.63 7.65
C PRO A 147 -6.42 4.68 8.62
N PRO A 148 -5.73 5.21 9.65
CA PRO A 148 -4.97 4.40 10.61
C PRO A 148 -5.74 3.22 11.22
N ASP A 149 -7.04 3.40 11.45
CA ASP A 149 -7.89 2.35 12.03
C ASP A 149 -8.06 1.16 11.07
N LEU A 150 -8.20 1.42 9.76
CA LEU A 150 -8.25 0.36 8.74
C LEU A 150 -6.93 -0.42 8.68
N VAL A 151 -5.80 0.27 8.72
CA VAL A 151 -4.48 -0.39 8.77
C VAL A 151 -4.35 -1.21 10.04
N ARG A 152 -4.71 -0.66 11.18
CA ARG A 152 -4.67 -1.34 12.49
C ARG A 152 -5.56 -2.59 12.51
N GLU A 153 -6.78 -2.49 11.99
CA GLU A 153 -7.70 -3.61 11.84
C GLU A 153 -7.07 -4.73 11.00
N THR A 154 -6.49 -4.37 9.85
CA THR A 154 -5.79 -5.31 8.98
C THR A 154 -4.63 -6.01 9.68
N ILE A 155 -3.79 -5.25 10.39
CA ILE A 155 -2.63 -5.77 11.11
C ILE A 155 -3.06 -6.69 12.27
N SER A 156 -4.16 -6.40 12.94
CA SER A 156 -4.69 -7.22 14.02
C SER A 156 -5.11 -8.63 13.58
N LEU A 157 -5.31 -8.85 12.28
CA LEU A 157 -5.58 -10.19 11.73
C LEU A 157 -4.35 -11.10 11.75
N ILE A 158 -3.13 -10.54 11.84
CA ILE A 158 -1.87 -11.28 11.76
C ILE A 158 -1.28 -11.40 13.16
N PRO A 159 -1.23 -12.61 13.77
CA PRO A 159 -0.69 -12.79 15.10
C PRO A 159 0.75 -12.33 15.23
N GLY A 160 1.04 -11.54 16.26
CA GLY A 160 2.39 -11.02 16.54
C GLY A 160 2.83 -9.85 15.64
N ALA A 161 1.97 -9.37 14.74
CA ALA A 161 2.30 -8.21 13.90
C ALA A 161 2.42 -6.92 14.71
N GLN A 162 3.36 -6.07 14.29
CA GLN A 162 3.64 -4.76 14.89
C GLN A 162 2.87 -3.66 14.14
N PHE A 163 2.58 -2.55 14.82
CA PHE A 163 1.94 -1.38 14.21
C PHE A 163 2.67 -0.09 14.58
N GLN A 164 2.94 0.75 13.60
CA GLN A 164 3.56 2.07 13.76
C GLN A 164 2.71 3.17 13.11
N LEU A 165 2.48 4.24 13.86
CA LEU A 165 1.79 5.44 13.38
C LEU A 165 2.78 6.57 13.15
N ILE A 166 2.83 7.09 11.92
CA ILE A 166 3.62 8.28 11.59
C ILE A 166 2.68 9.50 11.69
N LYS A 167 2.93 10.35 12.68
CA LYS A 167 2.14 11.56 12.90
C LYS A 167 2.39 12.58 11.81
N LYS A 168 1.37 13.38 11.47
CA LYS A 168 1.45 14.44 10.45
C LYS A 168 1.89 13.94 9.07
N ALA A 169 1.52 12.73 8.71
CA ALA A 169 1.73 12.17 7.39
C ALA A 169 0.42 11.61 6.86
N GLY A 170 0.21 11.71 5.56
CA GLY A 170 -0.93 11.14 4.86
C GLY A 170 -0.66 9.73 4.36
N HIS A 171 -1.15 9.45 3.16
CA HIS A 171 -1.09 8.13 2.50
C HIS A 171 0.31 7.74 2.02
N LEU A 172 1.18 8.71 1.83
CA LEU A 172 2.54 8.50 1.35
C LEU A 172 3.58 8.96 2.41
N PRO A 173 3.62 8.34 3.60
CA PRO A 173 4.53 8.75 4.66
C PRO A 173 6.01 8.62 4.28
N CYS A 174 6.34 7.72 3.35
CA CYS A 174 7.68 7.61 2.76
C CYS A 174 8.10 8.84 1.96
N VAL A 175 7.14 9.66 1.52
CA VAL A 175 7.37 10.94 0.82
C VAL A 175 7.39 12.10 1.80
N GLU A 176 6.41 12.15 2.69
CA GLU A 176 6.23 13.29 3.59
C GLU A 176 7.23 13.30 4.74
N GLN A 177 7.62 12.12 5.22
CA GLN A 177 8.54 11.94 6.35
C GLN A 177 9.50 10.77 6.09
N PRO A 178 10.37 10.87 5.05
CA PRO A 178 11.22 9.78 4.61
C PRO A 178 12.18 9.26 5.67
N GLU A 179 12.72 10.15 6.50
CA GLU A 179 13.66 9.77 7.57
C GLU A 179 12.99 8.95 8.66
N VAL A 180 11.78 9.37 9.08
CA VAL A 180 10.99 8.63 10.09
C VAL A 180 10.58 7.28 9.53
N TYR A 181 10.13 7.26 8.27
CA TYR A 181 9.73 6.03 7.59
C TYR A 181 10.89 5.05 7.46
N ALA A 182 12.06 5.53 6.99
CA ALA A 182 13.27 4.73 6.86
C ALA A 182 13.74 4.15 8.21
N LYS A 183 13.72 4.97 9.28
CA LYS A 183 14.10 4.51 10.62
C LYS A 183 13.21 3.37 11.12
N ILE A 184 11.91 3.46 10.90
CA ILE A 184 10.94 2.40 11.26
C ILE A 184 11.23 1.12 10.47
N LEU A 185 11.48 1.25 9.14
CA LEU A 185 11.81 0.11 8.29
C LEU A 185 13.11 -0.56 8.71
N LEU A 186 14.18 0.21 8.90
CA LEU A 186 15.49 -0.32 9.29
C LEU A 186 15.40 -1.08 10.61
N LYS A 187 14.70 -0.52 11.60
CA LYS A 187 14.49 -1.23 12.87
C LYS A 187 13.77 -2.57 12.65
N PHE A 188 12.70 -2.59 11.87
CA PHE A 188 11.99 -3.84 11.59
C PHE A 188 12.87 -4.85 10.86
N LEU A 189 13.66 -4.41 9.87
CA LEU A 189 14.58 -5.28 9.14
C LEU A 189 15.65 -5.90 10.06
N GLN A 190 16.15 -5.14 11.04
CA GLN A 190 17.05 -5.67 12.09
C GLN A 190 16.33 -6.67 12.99
N ASP A 191 15.11 -6.34 13.47
CA ASP A 191 14.32 -7.19 14.36
C ASP A 191 14.00 -8.57 13.72
N VAL A 192 13.86 -8.63 12.38
CA VAL A 192 13.62 -9.89 11.64
C VAL A 192 14.89 -10.55 11.07
N GLY A 193 16.07 -10.03 11.43
CA GLY A 193 17.36 -10.59 11.03
C GLY A 193 17.71 -10.38 9.54
N TYR A 194 17.10 -9.39 8.88
CA TYR A 194 17.32 -9.10 7.46
C TYR A 194 18.38 -8.01 7.21
N ALA A 195 18.67 -7.19 8.20
CA ALA A 195 19.77 -6.23 8.20
C ALA A 195 20.62 -6.42 9.45
N THR A 196 21.95 -6.34 9.29
CA THR A 196 22.90 -6.35 10.40
C THR A 196 23.24 -4.93 10.80
N ASP A 197 23.54 -4.71 12.10
CA ASP A 197 24.17 -3.48 12.56
C ASP A 197 25.57 -3.37 11.92
N ASN A 198 25.77 -2.39 11.05
CA ASN A 198 27.09 -1.99 10.58
C ASN A 198 27.57 -0.76 11.34
#